data_d82cc31ead7a531e4a5bd59a1dc2b83f
#
_entry.id   d82cc31ead7a531e4a5bd59a1dc2b83f
#
_cell.length_a   1.000
_cell.length_b   1.000
_cell.length_c   1.000
_cell.angle_alpha   90.00
_cell.angle_beta   90.00
_cell.angle_gamma   90.00
#
_symmetry.space_group_name_H-M   'P 1'
#
loop_
_entity.id
_entity.type
_entity.pdbx_description
1 polymer ?
#
loop_
_entity_poly.entity_id
_entity_poly.type
_entity_poly.pdbx_seq_one_letter_code
_entity_poly.pdbx_strand_id
1 'polypeptide(L)'
;HVRSRRQRQMCIRDRPWLEQHLGLFAQTGAEALPAEDVQATLVELTAQSIAHCFAEEPSNIEALAVCGGGRLNKYLMRRLAINCNLDKTRKIDVQPTEHWGVDGDSLEAAAFAWLAYQRMCNLPGNMPSVTGAKSERVLGAIFPG
;
A
#
# COMPACT_ATOMS: atom_id res chain seq x y z
N HIS A 1 6.54 -17.66 -2.13
CA HIS A 1 6.08 -17.83 -0.73
C HIS A 1 6.35 -16.61 0.17
N VAL A 2 7.38 -15.82 -0.08
CA VAL A 2 7.74 -14.64 0.75
C VAL A 2 6.74 -13.48 0.58
N ARG A 3 6.26 -13.21 -0.64
CA ARG A 3 5.28 -12.13 -0.93
C ARG A 3 3.93 -12.35 -0.24
N SER A 4 3.41 -13.58 -0.19
CA SER A 4 2.14 -13.90 0.49
C SER A 4 2.17 -13.69 2.02
N ARG A 5 3.33 -13.87 2.66
CA ARG A 5 3.49 -13.60 4.10
C ARG A 5 3.51 -12.10 4.40
N ARG A 6 4.14 -11.26 3.55
CA ARG A 6 4.20 -9.80 3.74
C ARG A 6 2.80 -9.17 3.59
N GLN A 7 2.00 -9.62 2.63
CA GLN A 7 0.64 -9.12 2.44
C GLN A 7 -0.30 -9.46 3.60
N ARG A 8 -0.17 -10.65 4.20
CA ARG A 8 -0.90 -10.99 5.42
C ARG A 8 -0.43 -10.20 6.65
N GLN A 9 0.83 -9.78 6.69
CA GLN A 9 1.36 -8.98 7.80
C GLN A 9 0.85 -7.53 7.79
N MET A 10 0.44 -6.97 6.65
CA MET A 10 -0.16 -5.62 6.60
C MET A 10 -1.50 -5.55 7.34
N CYS A 11 -2.32 -6.61 7.27
CA CYS A 11 -3.61 -6.68 7.99
C CYS A 11 -3.47 -7.00 9.48
N ILE A 12 -2.29 -7.40 9.96
CA ILE A 12 -2.03 -7.79 11.36
C ILE A 12 -1.48 -6.61 12.17
N ARG A 13 -1.04 -5.53 11.50
CA ARG A 13 -0.57 -4.31 12.15
C ARG A 13 -1.73 -3.34 12.36
N ASP A 14 -2.66 -3.80 13.17
CA ASP A 14 -3.82 -3.06 13.61
C ASP A 14 -3.56 -2.34 14.94
N ARG A 15 -4.61 -1.73 15.49
CA ARG A 15 -4.55 -1.03 16.78
C ARG A 15 -3.99 -1.89 17.92
N PRO A 16 -4.36 -3.18 18.11
CA PRO A 16 -3.74 -4.05 19.12
C PRO A 16 -2.24 -4.21 18.95
N TRP A 17 -1.73 -4.33 17.72
CA TRP A 17 -0.29 -4.38 17.46
C TRP A 17 0.40 -3.09 17.92
N LEU A 18 -0.17 -1.93 17.61
CA LEU A 18 0.37 -0.64 18.03
C LEU A 18 0.38 -0.50 19.56
N GLU A 19 -0.74 -0.81 20.21
CA GLU A 19 -0.88 -0.76 21.68
C GLU A 19 0.14 -1.68 22.38
N GLN A 20 0.37 -2.87 21.84
CA GLN A 20 1.40 -3.78 22.35
C GLN A 20 2.81 -3.15 22.29
N HIS A 21 3.16 -2.53 21.14
CA HIS A 21 4.50 -1.93 20.97
C HIS A 21 4.68 -0.70 21.85
N LEU A 22 3.67 0.14 21.99
CA LEU A 22 3.69 1.28 22.92
C LEU A 22 3.79 0.80 24.38
N GLY A 23 3.10 -0.28 24.74
CA GLY A 23 3.20 -0.90 26.07
C GLY A 23 4.60 -1.43 26.36
N LEU A 24 5.24 -2.10 25.39
CA LEU A 24 6.64 -2.55 25.52
C LEU A 24 7.59 -1.37 25.68
N PHE A 25 7.40 -0.28 24.93
CA PHE A 25 8.20 0.93 25.06
C PHE A 25 8.07 1.55 26.46
N ALA A 26 6.85 1.65 26.99
CA ALA A 26 6.60 2.17 28.34
C ALA A 26 7.30 1.34 29.45
N GLN A 27 7.48 0.03 29.24
CA GLN A 27 8.20 -0.84 30.19
C GLN A 27 9.71 -0.54 30.25
N THR A 28 10.28 0.17 29.29
CA THR A 28 11.69 0.60 29.35
C THR A 28 11.94 1.75 30.33
N GLY A 29 10.90 2.30 30.95
CA GLY A 29 11.00 3.48 31.84
C GLY A 29 11.14 4.81 31.09
N ALA A 30 10.99 4.80 29.76
CA ALA A 30 11.00 6.02 28.98
C ALA A 30 9.70 6.82 29.19
N GLU A 31 9.79 8.15 29.04
CA GLU A 31 8.63 9.02 29.07
C GLU A 31 7.63 8.63 27.96
N ALA A 32 6.33 8.87 28.22
CA ALA A 32 5.29 8.62 27.23
C ALA A 32 5.58 9.42 25.95
N LEU A 33 5.56 8.73 24.81
CA LEU A 33 5.77 9.37 23.51
C LEU A 33 4.58 10.30 23.20
N PRO A 34 4.85 11.53 22.71
CA PRO A 34 3.81 12.39 22.18
C PRO A 34 3.02 11.69 21.06
N ALA A 35 1.72 11.88 21.00
CA ALA A 35 0.87 11.22 19.99
C ALA A 35 1.28 11.59 18.56
N GLU A 36 1.72 12.83 18.34
CA GLU A 36 2.24 13.32 17.07
C GLU A 36 3.50 12.57 16.62
N ASP A 37 4.40 12.24 17.54
CA ASP A 37 5.63 11.48 17.23
C ASP A 37 5.31 10.03 16.88
N VAL A 38 4.34 9.44 17.58
CA VAL A 38 3.82 8.10 17.24
C VAL A 38 3.22 8.11 15.84
N GLN A 39 2.37 9.10 15.52
CA GLN A 39 1.77 9.22 14.19
C GLN A 39 2.82 9.46 13.10
N ALA A 40 3.80 10.34 13.35
CA ALA A 40 4.89 10.59 12.40
C ALA A 40 5.71 9.33 12.14
N THR A 41 5.98 8.54 13.18
CA THR A 41 6.68 7.25 13.07
C THR A 41 5.90 6.23 12.25
N LEU A 42 4.58 6.16 12.43
CA LEU A 42 3.72 5.26 11.64
C LEU A 42 3.64 5.67 10.17
N VAL A 43 3.58 6.96 9.89
CA VAL A 43 3.64 7.48 8.51
C VAL A 43 4.99 7.15 7.88
N GLU A 44 6.08 7.33 8.62
CA GLU A 44 7.42 6.98 8.14
C GLU A 44 7.56 5.48 7.88
N LEU A 45 7.08 4.63 8.78
CA LEU A 45 7.04 3.18 8.59
C LEU A 45 6.28 2.80 7.31
N THR A 46 5.15 3.46 7.05
CA THR A 46 4.36 3.27 5.83
C THR A 46 5.15 3.67 4.59
N ALA A 47 5.74 4.87 4.60
CA ALA A 47 6.50 5.39 3.48
C ALA A 47 7.74 4.54 3.16
N GLN A 48 8.48 4.11 4.18
CA GLN A 48 9.64 3.23 4.02
C GLN A 48 9.24 1.84 3.52
N SER A 49 8.14 1.28 4.03
CA SER A 49 7.66 -0.04 3.59
C SER A 49 7.29 -0.04 2.12
N ILE A 50 6.66 1.04 1.64
CA ILE A 50 6.32 1.22 0.23
C ILE A 50 7.60 1.39 -0.60
N ALA A 51 8.51 2.28 -0.19
CA ALA A 51 9.77 2.52 -0.90
C ALA A 51 10.62 1.25 -1.00
N HIS A 52 10.65 0.42 0.05
CA HIS A 52 11.36 -0.86 0.05
C HIS A 52 10.81 -1.84 -0.99
N CYS A 53 9.50 -1.85 -1.23
CA CYS A 53 8.92 -2.67 -2.29
C CYS A 53 9.45 -2.28 -3.68
N PHE A 54 9.72 -1.01 -3.92
CA PHE A 54 10.31 -0.53 -5.18
C PHE A 54 11.79 -0.87 -5.33
N ALA A 55 12.51 -0.97 -4.23
CA ALA A 55 13.93 -1.33 -4.27
C ALA A 55 14.15 -2.77 -4.75
N GLU A 56 13.18 -3.65 -4.55
CA GLU A 56 13.21 -5.06 -4.98
C GLU A 56 12.67 -5.27 -6.41
N GLU A 57 12.09 -4.24 -7.05
CA GLU A 57 11.48 -4.35 -8.39
C GLU A 57 12.45 -3.86 -9.50
N PRO A 58 12.22 -4.28 -10.76
CA PRO A 58 13.04 -3.85 -11.89
C PRO A 58 13.17 -2.32 -12.00
N SER A 59 14.28 -1.89 -12.54
CA SER A 59 14.74 -0.49 -12.60
C SER A 59 13.90 0.47 -13.46
N ASN A 60 12.76 0.06 -13.98
CA ASN A 60 11.95 0.81 -14.94
C ASN A 60 10.72 1.50 -14.33
N ILE A 61 10.61 1.58 -13.00
CA ILE A 61 9.53 2.31 -12.34
C ILE A 61 9.90 3.79 -12.31
N GLU A 62 9.13 4.62 -13.01
CA GLU A 62 9.34 6.06 -13.13
C GLU A 62 8.37 6.88 -12.28
N ALA A 63 7.21 6.31 -11.92
CA ALA A 63 6.18 7.02 -11.17
C ALA A 63 5.48 6.14 -10.14
N LEU A 64 5.05 6.76 -9.04
CA LEU A 64 4.18 6.20 -8.02
C LEU A 64 2.88 7.02 -7.97
N ALA A 65 1.79 6.43 -8.45
CA ALA A 65 0.46 7.00 -8.35
C ALA A 65 -0.19 6.60 -7.01
N VAL A 66 -0.55 7.60 -6.20
CA VAL A 66 -1.17 7.38 -4.89
C VAL A 66 -2.68 7.67 -4.98
N CYS A 67 -3.50 6.68 -4.63
CA CYS A 67 -4.97 6.81 -4.59
C CYS A 67 -5.49 6.69 -3.14
N GLY A 68 -6.81 6.84 -2.99
CA GLY A 68 -7.49 6.76 -1.70
C GLY A 68 -7.16 7.92 -0.76
N GLY A 69 -7.62 7.85 0.47
CA GLY A 69 -7.47 8.93 1.47
C GLY A 69 -6.02 9.30 1.80
N GLY A 70 -5.07 8.36 1.62
CA GLY A 70 -3.65 8.59 1.88
C GLY A 70 -3.04 9.71 1.02
N ARG A 71 -3.53 9.92 -0.21
CA ARG A 71 -3.07 10.97 -1.13
C ARG A 71 -3.34 12.39 -0.60
N LEU A 72 -4.34 12.53 0.27
CA LEU A 72 -4.70 13.80 0.91
C LEU A 72 -3.80 14.14 2.10
N ASN A 73 -3.05 13.17 2.61
CA ASN A 73 -2.09 13.39 3.67
C ASN A 73 -0.78 13.95 3.10
N LYS A 74 -0.63 15.27 3.16
CA LYS A 74 0.56 15.97 2.63
C LYS A 74 1.87 15.49 3.25
N TYR A 75 1.84 15.08 4.52
CA TYR A 75 3.03 14.58 5.20
C TYR A 75 3.43 13.20 4.65
N LEU A 76 2.47 12.29 4.48
CA LEU A 76 2.70 10.98 3.84
C LEU A 76 3.25 11.14 2.42
N MET A 77 2.63 11.99 1.59
CA MET A 77 3.08 12.23 0.21
C MET A 77 4.52 12.73 0.16
N ARG A 78 4.87 13.67 1.06
CA ARG A 78 6.24 14.16 1.18
C ARG A 78 7.21 13.06 1.62
N ARG A 79 6.84 12.21 2.60
CA ARG A 79 7.70 11.11 3.06
C ARG A 79 7.87 10.03 2.00
N LEU A 80 6.83 9.72 1.23
CA LEU A 80 6.91 8.83 0.06
C LEU A 80 7.91 9.37 -0.98
N ALA A 81 7.78 10.64 -1.36
CA ALA A 81 8.67 11.26 -2.32
C ALA A 81 10.14 11.23 -1.86
N ILE A 82 10.40 11.43 -0.58
CA ILE A 82 11.75 11.36 -0.01
C ILE A 82 12.25 9.90 -0.03
N ASN A 83 11.49 8.96 0.52
CA ASN A 83 11.93 7.57 0.71
C ASN A 83 12.09 6.84 -0.63
N CYS A 84 11.21 7.09 -1.61
CA CYS A 84 11.33 6.48 -2.94
C CYS A 84 12.55 7.00 -3.75
N ASN A 85 13.12 8.15 -3.34
CA ASN A 85 14.25 8.78 -4.02
C ASN A 85 15.52 8.86 -3.14
N LEU A 86 15.63 8.07 -2.09
CA LEU A 86 16.86 8.00 -1.27
C LEU A 86 18.04 7.49 -2.08
N ASP A 87 17.81 6.53 -2.94
CA ASP A 87 18.77 6.11 -3.95
C ASP A 87 18.72 7.07 -5.14
N LYS A 88 19.76 7.92 -5.23
CA LYS A 88 19.88 8.95 -6.28
C LYS A 88 20.05 8.38 -7.70
N THR A 89 20.20 7.07 -7.85
CA THR A 89 20.29 6.41 -9.16
C THR A 89 18.92 6.33 -9.84
N ARG A 90 17.82 6.51 -9.10
CA ARG A 90 16.45 6.54 -9.60
C ARG A 90 15.78 7.86 -9.27
N LYS A 91 14.89 8.29 -10.15
CA LYS A 91 13.98 9.40 -9.88
C LYS A 91 12.55 8.90 -10.08
N ILE A 92 11.84 8.70 -8.98
CA ILE A 92 10.43 8.28 -8.97
C ILE A 92 9.57 9.52 -8.75
N ASP A 93 8.68 9.82 -9.68
CA ASP A 93 7.69 10.89 -9.53
C ASP A 93 6.53 10.38 -8.68
N VAL A 94 6.32 10.97 -7.49
CA VAL A 94 5.27 10.57 -6.54
C VAL A 94 4.16 11.59 -6.58
N GLN A 95 3.03 11.21 -7.16
CA GLN A 95 1.88 12.08 -7.37
C GLN A 95 0.56 11.41 -6.97
N PRO A 96 -0.48 12.18 -6.64
CA PRO A 96 -1.84 11.65 -6.54
C PRO A 96 -2.35 11.23 -7.94
N THR A 97 -3.25 10.25 -7.99
CA THR A 97 -3.79 9.71 -9.26
C THR A 97 -4.47 10.76 -10.13
N GLU A 98 -4.97 11.84 -9.54
CA GLU A 98 -5.54 13.00 -10.24
C GLU A 98 -4.54 13.66 -11.21
N HIS A 99 -3.23 13.55 -10.94
CA HIS A 99 -2.19 14.04 -11.85
C HIS A 99 -2.30 13.39 -13.26
N TRP A 100 -2.77 12.15 -13.32
CA TRP A 100 -3.02 11.42 -14.56
C TRP A 100 -4.51 11.37 -14.96
N GLY A 101 -5.34 12.25 -14.39
CA GLY A 101 -6.76 12.35 -14.72
C GLY A 101 -7.63 11.23 -14.11
N VAL A 102 -7.13 10.50 -13.14
CA VAL A 102 -7.88 9.43 -12.45
C VAL A 102 -8.28 9.91 -11.06
N ASP A 103 -9.58 9.94 -10.79
CA ASP A 103 -10.11 10.29 -9.48
C ASP A 103 -9.73 9.22 -8.44
N GLY A 104 -8.93 9.63 -7.45
CA GLY A 104 -8.39 8.75 -6.42
C GLY A 104 -9.43 8.21 -5.44
N ASP A 105 -10.60 8.82 -5.32
CA ASP A 105 -11.69 8.33 -4.47
C ASP A 105 -12.50 7.24 -5.19
N SER A 106 -12.60 7.32 -6.51
CA SER A 106 -13.37 6.38 -7.33
C SER A 106 -12.59 5.16 -7.81
N LEU A 107 -11.26 5.17 -7.69
CA LEU A 107 -10.39 4.14 -8.27
C LEU A 107 -10.68 2.74 -7.70
N GLU A 108 -10.89 2.62 -6.39
CA GLU A 108 -11.21 1.34 -5.75
C GLU A 108 -12.58 0.81 -6.24
N ALA A 109 -13.60 1.68 -6.32
CA ALA A 109 -14.91 1.32 -6.83
C ALA A 109 -14.83 0.87 -8.31
N ALA A 110 -14.03 1.56 -9.13
CA ALA A 110 -13.78 1.19 -10.51
C ALA A 110 -13.07 -0.17 -10.64
N ALA A 111 -12.09 -0.44 -9.76
CA ALA A 111 -11.40 -1.73 -9.72
C ALA A 111 -12.36 -2.88 -9.37
N PHE A 112 -13.24 -2.70 -8.39
CA PHE A 112 -14.25 -3.70 -8.05
C PHE A 112 -15.30 -3.88 -9.15
N ALA A 113 -15.72 -2.81 -9.80
CA ALA A 113 -16.62 -2.88 -10.95
C ALA A 113 -15.98 -3.67 -12.12
N TRP A 114 -14.69 -3.42 -12.38
CA TRP A 114 -13.93 -4.19 -13.37
C TRP A 114 -13.82 -5.67 -12.99
N LEU A 115 -13.54 -6.01 -11.73
CA LEU A 115 -13.51 -7.39 -11.26
C LEU A 115 -14.86 -8.09 -11.40
N ALA A 116 -15.96 -7.38 -11.11
CA ALA A 116 -17.32 -7.89 -11.32
C ALA A 116 -17.58 -8.16 -12.82
N TYR A 117 -17.20 -7.22 -13.70
CA TYR A 117 -17.28 -7.41 -15.14
C TYR A 117 -16.48 -8.62 -15.62
N GLN A 118 -15.22 -8.77 -15.19
CA GLN A 118 -14.39 -9.95 -15.50
C GLN A 118 -15.09 -11.24 -15.08
N ARG A 119 -15.69 -11.25 -13.89
CA ARG A 119 -16.45 -12.41 -13.39
C ARG A 119 -17.66 -12.73 -14.25
N MET A 120 -18.43 -11.72 -14.66
CA MET A 120 -19.60 -11.89 -15.52
C MET A 120 -19.25 -12.42 -16.91
N CYS A 121 -18.09 -11.98 -17.43
CA CYS A 121 -17.57 -12.44 -18.71
C CYS A 121 -16.78 -13.76 -18.62
N ASN A 122 -16.68 -14.38 -17.44
CA ASN A 122 -15.87 -15.57 -17.18
C ASN A 122 -14.38 -15.41 -17.58
N LEU A 123 -13.86 -14.18 -17.38
CA LEU A 123 -12.47 -13.80 -17.65
C LEU A 123 -11.64 -13.77 -16.36
N PRO A 124 -10.31 -13.96 -16.44
CA PRO A 124 -9.45 -13.86 -15.28
C PRO A 124 -9.50 -12.48 -14.64
N GLY A 125 -9.53 -12.45 -13.30
CA GLY A 125 -9.47 -11.22 -12.51
C GLY A 125 -8.13 -11.03 -11.78
N ASN A 126 -7.14 -11.92 -12.00
CA ASN A 126 -5.83 -11.82 -11.41
C ASN A 126 -4.72 -11.79 -12.46
N MET A 127 -3.60 -11.22 -12.07
CA MET A 127 -2.37 -11.19 -12.86
C MET A 127 -1.27 -11.97 -12.12
N PRO A 128 -0.92 -13.19 -12.58
CA PRO A 128 0.05 -14.06 -11.88
C PRO A 128 1.42 -13.41 -11.65
N SER A 129 1.88 -12.61 -12.59
CA SER A 129 3.16 -11.88 -12.50
C SER A 129 3.20 -10.89 -11.32
N VAL A 130 2.04 -10.36 -10.91
CA VAL A 130 1.91 -9.40 -9.80
C VAL A 130 1.56 -10.12 -8.49
N THR A 131 0.62 -11.07 -8.54
CA THR A 131 0.08 -11.72 -7.35
C THR A 131 0.90 -12.92 -6.88
N GLY A 132 1.78 -13.46 -7.72
CA GLY A 132 2.50 -14.71 -7.47
C GLY A 132 1.59 -15.95 -7.54
N ALA A 133 0.40 -15.82 -8.11
CA ALA A 133 -0.51 -16.94 -8.33
C ALA A 133 0.08 -17.91 -9.37
N LYS A 134 -0.27 -19.19 -9.26
CA LYS A 134 0.23 -20.22 -10.19
C LYS A 134 -0.34 -20.09 -11.60
N SER A 135 -1.52 -19.49 -11.75
CA SER A 135 -2.20 -19.29 -13.03
C SER A 135 -3.26 -18.19 -12.92
N GLU A 136 -3.71 -17.73 -14.08
CA GLU A 136 -4.89 -16.88 -14.19
C GLU A 136 -6.13 -17.61 -13.68
N ARG A 137 -7.03 -16.88 -13.00
CA ARG A 137 -8.26 -17.41 -12.40
C ARG A 137 -9.39 -16.42 -12.51
N VAL A 138 -10.56 -16.94 -12.80
CA VAL A 138 -11.81 -16.19 -12.64
C VAL A 138 -12.07 -16.03 -11.13
N LEU A 139 -12.14 -14.79 -10.67
CA LEU A 139 -12.29 -14.47 -9.24
C LEU A 139 -13.77 -14.21 -8.90
N GLY A 140 -14.11 -14.38 -7.63
CA GLY A 140 -15.44 -14.13 -7.08
C GLY A 140 -16.45 -15.24 -7.35
N ALA A 141 -17.63 -15.09 -6.77
CA ALA A 141 -18.77 -15.99 -6.92
C ALA A 141 -20.04 -15.19 -7.25
N ILE A 142 -20.96 -15.81 -8.00
CA ILE A 142 -22.29 -15.27 -8.27
C ILE A 142 -23.25 -16.12 -7.47
N PHE A 143 -24.02 -15.47 -6.59
CA PHE A 143 -25.08 -16.12 -5.84
C PHE A 143 -26.41 -15.73 -6.49
N PRO A 144 -27.13 -16.67 -7.12
CA PRO A 144 -28.48 -16.39 -7.62
C PRO A 144 -29.38 -16.06 -6.43
N GLY A 145 -30.20 -15.02 -6.59
CA GLY A 145 -31.23 -14.63 -5.61
C GLY A 145 -32.39 -15.63 -5.58
#